data_d2bac1119d6817ef3e56de173e097913
#
_entry.id   d2bac1119d6817ef3e56de173e097913
#
_cell.length_a   1.000
_cell.length_b   1.000
_cell.length_c   1.000
_cell.angle_alpha   90.00
_cell.angle_beta   90.00
_cell.angle_gamma   90.00
#
_symmetry.space_group_name_H-M   'P 1'
#
loop_
_entity.id
_entity.type
_entity.pdbx_description
1 polymer ?
#
loop_
_entity_poly.entity_id
_entity_poly.type
_entity_poly.pdbx_seq_one_letter_code
_entity_poly.pdbx_strand_id
1 'polypeptide(L)'
;MIVVFDASVLVYLIDANAKAPLDPSTGKPLEQCAERIKHLLASLQQQGAKIVIPTPALAEVLVKAGDAGPGLLQILKSSKHFRVAAFDERAAIEFAASQVERANAGKRSAGATRSKSKFDDQIVAIAAVEGATRILSDDKDISRLSEGRFEVSGVIDLPIPSDNAQSSLDFEVSRPDSPEDDQD
;
A
#
# COMPACT_ATOMS: atom_id res chain seq x y z
N MET A 1 7.73 13.85 -5.18
CA MET A 1 6.92 13.39 -4.03
C MET A 1 7.09 11.87 -3.90
N ILE A 2 7.22 11.37 -2.68
CA ILE A 2 7.32 9.93 -2.38
C ILE A 2 6.13 9.54 -1.50
N VAL A 3 5.39 8.52 -1.94
CA VAL A 3 4.20 8.02 -1.24
C VAL A 3 4.40 6.53 -0.94
N VAL A 4 4.18 6.12 0.31
CA VAL A 4 4.25 4.72 0.73
C VAL A 4 2.86 4.11 0.68
N PHE A 5 2.75 2.90 0.13
CA PHE A 5 1.51 2.13 0.11
C PHE A 5 1.63 0.94 1.06
N ASP A 6 0.70 0.86 1.99
CA ASP A 6 0.52 -0.29 2.87
C ASP A 6 -0.29 -1.42 2.19
N ALA A 7 -0.23 -2.61 2.76
CA ALA A 7 -0.94 -3.80 2.27
C ALA A 7 -2.46 -3.60 2.22
N SER A 8 -3.04 -2.84 3.16
CA SER A 8 -4.47 -2.54 3.22
C SER A 8 -4.99 -1.80 1.98
N VAL A 9 -4.10 -1.04 1.32
CA VAL A 9 -4.40 -0.30 0.09
C VAL A 9 -3.97 -1.07 -1.16
N LEU A 10 -2.82 -1.74 -1.11
CA LEU A 10 -2.31 -2.53 -2.23
C LEU A 10 -3.25 -3.68 -2.63
N VAL A 11 -4.01 -4.22 -1.70
CA VAL A 11 -4.95 -5.32 -1.96
C VAL A 11 -5.96 -4.99 -3.06
N TYR A 12 -6.37 -3.74 -3.19
CA TYR A 12 -7.31 -3.31 -4.24
C TYR A 12 -6.72 -3.30 -5.65
N LEU A 13 -5.41 -3.44 -5.79
CA LEU A 13 -4.76 -3.61 -7.11
C LEU A 13 -4.87 -5.03 -7.64
N ILE A 14 -5.11 -6.01 -6.76
CA ILE A 14 -5.19 -7.43 -7.10
C ILE A 14 -6.60 -7.99 -6.97
N ASP A 15 -7.39 -7.45 -6.07
CA ASP A 15 -8.77 -7.86 -5.81
C ASP A 15 -9.67 -6.64 -5.65
N ALA A 16 -10.39 -6.31 -6.71
CA ALA A 16 -11.35 -5.21 -6.69
C ALA A 16 -12.51 -5.43 -5.68
N ASN A 17 -12.75 -6.70 -5.30
CA ASN A 17 -13.77 -7.09 -4.32
C ASN A 17 -13.19 -7.28 -2.91
N ALA A 18 -11.95 -6.87 -2.66
CA ALA A 18 -11.37 -6.91 -1.34
C ALA A 18 -12.30 -6.24 -0.32
N LYS A 19 -12.29 -6.78 0.91
CA LYS A 19 -13.15 -6.28 1.98
C LYS A 19 -12.93 -4.78 2.18
N ALA A 20 -13.97 -4.00 1.86
CA ALA A 20 -13.96 -2.55 2.04
C ALA A 20 -13.99 -2.16 3.53
N PRO A 21 -13.31 -1.06 3.92
CA PRO A 21 -13.47 -0.47 5.24
C PRO A 21 -14.90 0.04 5.40
N LEU A 22 -15.35 0.17 6.64
CA LEU A 22 -16.66 0.77 6.93
C LEU A 22 -16.51 2.30 6.93
N ASP A 23 -17.42 2.96 6.23
CA ASP A 23 -17.59 4.41 6.34
C ASP A 23 -18.11 4.75 7.75
N PRO A 24 -17.35 5.50 8.55
CA PRO A 24 -17.72 5.81 9.92
C PRO A 24 -19.00 6.67 10.03
N SER A 25 -19.39 7.36 8.96
CA SER A 25 -20.60 8.20 8.94
C SER A 25 -21.87 7.40 8.69
N THR A 26 -21.77 6.33 7.90
CA THR A 26 -22.93 5.52 7.47
C THR A 26 -22.96 4.13 8.08
N GLY A 27 -21.80 3.64 8.58
CA GLY A 27 -21.62 2.27 9.05
C GLY A 27 -21.66 1.21 7.95
N LYS A 28 -21.73 1.61 6.68
CA LYS A 28 -21.76 0.73 5.51
C LYS A 28 -20.35 0.53 4.92
N PRO A 29 -20.13 -0.57 4.17
CA PRO A 29 -18.88 -0.71 3.41
C PRO A 29 -18.68 0.46 2.45
N LEU A 30 -17.44 0.95 2.38
CA LEU A 30 -17.07 2.02 1.46
C LEU A 30 -17.17 1.53 0.02
N GLU A 31 -17.83 2.33 -0.83
CA GLU A 31 -18.01 2.00 -2.24
C GLU A 31 -16.79 2.44 -3.08
N GLN A 32 -16.59 1.75 -4.22
CA GLN A 32 -15.60 2.09 -5.25
C GLN A 32 -14.15 2.17 -4.74
N CYS A 33 -13.77 1.31 -3.79
CA CYS A 33 -12.41 1.32 -3.24
C CYS A 33 -11.32 1.14 -4.31
N ALA A 34 -11.50 0.17 -5.20
CA ALA A 34 -10.55 -0.10 -6.29
C ALA A 34 -10.45 1.07 -7.27
N GLU A 35 -11.57 1.69 -7.61
CA GLU A 35 -11.65 2.85 -8.51
C GLU A 35 -10.97 4.08 -7.91
N ARG A 36 -11.17 4.33 -6.62
CA ARG A 36 -10.49 5.39 -5.87
C ARG A 36 -8.97 5.20 -5.90
N ILE A 37 -8.50 3.98 -5.68
CA ILE A 37 -7.07 3.65 -5.73
C ILE A 37 -6.51 3.81 -7.16
N LYS A 38 -7.21 3.33 -8.18
CA LYS A 38 -6.82 3.51 -9.59
C LYS A 38 -6.72 5.00 -9.95
N HIS A 39 -7.70 5.80 -9.54
CA HIS A 39 -7.69 7.24 -9.76
C HIS A 39 -6.51 7.93 -9.07
N LEU A 40 -6.22 7.56 -7.81
CA LEU A 40 -5.05 8.05 -7.10
C LEU A 40 -3.76 7.68 -7.82
N LEU A 41 -3.61 6.43 -8.27
CA LEU A 41 -2.43 5.99 -9.00
C LEU A 41 -2.21 6.79 -10.27
N ALA A 42 -3.26 7.01 -11.06
CA ALA A 42 -3.18 7.84 -12.26
C ALA A 42 -2.71 9.27 -11.95
N SER A 43 -3.26 9.87 -10.90
CA SER A 43 -2.85 11.20 -10.43
C SER A 43 -1.38 11.24 -9.98
N LEU A 44 -0.94 10.25 -9.19
CA LEU A 44 0.46 10.15 -8.74
C LEU A 44 1.43 9.95 -9.92
N GLN A 45 1.04 9.16 -10.92
CA GLN A 45 1.83 8.95 -12.12
C GLN A 45 1.96 10.24 -12.94
N GLN A 46 0.87 10.98 -13.13
CA GLN A 46 0.89 12.28 -13.82
C GLN A 46 1.79 13.30 -13.10
N GLN A 47 1.83 13.27 -11.78
CA GLN A 47 2.70 14.12 -10.95
C GLN A 47 4.16 13.64 -10.92
N GLY A 48 4.51 12.53 -11.57
CA GLY A 48 5.85 11.94 -11.51
C GLY A 48 6.24 11.44 -10.12
N ALA A 49 5.26 11.14 -9.26
CA ALA A 49 5.49 10.65 -7.91
C ALA A 49 6.11 9.25 -7.94
N LYS A 50 6.88 8.93 -6.90
CA LYS A 50 7.38 7.58 -6.63
C LYS A 50 6.50 6.93 -5.58
N ILE A 51 6.06 5.72 -5.89
CA ILE A 51 5.25 4.88 -5.00
C ILE A 51 6.17 3.81 -4.42
N VAL A 52 6.36 3.86 -3.12
CA VAL A 52 7.21 2.92 -2.40
C VAL A 52 6.34 1.85 -1.75
N ILE A 53 6.71 0.60 -1.96
CA ILE A 53 6.08 -0.56 -1.36
C ILE A 53 7.08 -1.18 -0.39
N PRO A 54 6.86 -1.06 0.93
CA PRO A 54 7.68 -1.71 1.94
C PRO A 54 7.63 -3.23 1.81
N THR A 55 8.74 -3.92 2.00
CA THR A 55 8.76 -5.40 1.94
C THR A 55 7.79 -6.07 2.90
N PRO A 56 7.51 -5.57 4.13
CA PRO A 56 6.46 -6.13 4.97
C PRO A 56 5.07 -6.05 4.34
N ALA A 57 4.70 -4.90 3.77
CA ALA A 57 3.44 -4.71 3.06
C ALA A 57 3.35 -5.59 1.80
N LEU A 58 4.46 -5.70 1.04
CA LEU A 58 4.53 -6.60 -0.10
C LEU A 58 4.32 -8.07 0.30
N ALA A 59 4.95 -8.52 1.38
CA ALA A 59 4.80 -9.89 1.86
C ALA A 59 3.34 -10.20 2.21
N GLU A 60 2.66 -9.29 2.91
CA GLU A 60 1.25 -9.46 3.28
C GLU A 60 0.34 -9.53 2.05
N VAL A 61 0.54 -8.64 1.08
CA VAL A 61 -0.29 -8.63 -0.12
C VAL A 61 -0.04 -9.84 -1.01
N LEU A 62 1.21 -10.34 -1.08
CA LEU A 62 1.53 -11.57 -1.81
C LEU A 62 0.87 -12.82 -1.20
N VAL A 63 0.78 -12.89 0.12
CA VAL A 63 0.03 -13.97 0.81
C VAL A 63 -1.44 -13.92 0.40
N LYS A 64 -2.05 -12.73 0.36
CA LYS A 64 -3.45 -12.56 -0.08
C LYS A 64 -3.64 -12.85 -1.57
N ALA A 65 -2.65 -12.50 -2.40
CA ALA A 65 -2.69 -12.70 -3.84
C ALA A 65 -2.62 -14.19 -4.24
N GLY A 66 -1.97 -15.05 -3.44
CA GLY A 66 -1.79 -16.46 -3.77
C GLY A 66 -1.21 -16.63 -5.17
N ASP A 67 -1.91 -17.37 -6.04
CA ASP A 67 -1.49 -17.66 -7.42
C ASP A 67 -1.38 -16.41 -8.31
N ALA A 68 -2.03 -15.29 -7.97
CA ALA A 68 -1.89 -14.02 -8.68
C ALA A 68 -0.61 -13.25 -8.30
N GLY A 69 0.11 -13.69 -7.28
CA GLY A 69 1.33 -13.02 -6.77
C GLY A 69 2.41 -12.75 -7.82
N PRO A 70 2.79 -13.73 -8.69
CA PRO A 70 3.77 -13.49 -9.75
C PRO A 70 3.36 -12.38 -10.72
N GLY A 71 2.08 -12.32 -11.10
CA GLY A 71 1.53 -11.25 -11.96
C GLY A 71 1.63 -9.88 -11.29
N LEU A 72 1.28 -9.79 -10.02
CA LEU A 72 1.44 -8.56 -9.24
C LEU A 72 2.91 -8.10 -9.23
N LEU A 73 3.85 -9.01 -8.94
CA LEU A 73 5.29 -8.67 -8.94
C LEU A 73 5.76 -8.18 -10.31
N GLN A 74 5.26 -8.75 -11.39
CA GLN A 74 5.59 -8.29 -12.74
C GLN A 74 5.09 -6.85 -12.97
N ILE A 75 3.85 -6.54 -12.60
CA ILE A 75 3.28 -5.19 -12.70
C ILE A 75 4.13 -4.19 -11.90
N LEU A 76 4.46 -4.51 -10.66
CA LEU A 76 5.26 -3.63 -9.80
C LEU A 76 6.67 -3.39 -10.36
N LYS A 77 7.31 -4.42 -10.93
CA LYS A 77 8.67 -4.32 -11.50
C LYS A 77 8.72 -3.63 -12.86
N SER A 78 7.67 -3.74 -13.66
CA SER A 78 7.63 -3.11 -15.00
C SER A 78 7.36 -1.61 -14.94
N SER A 79 6.76 -1.11 -13.88
CA SER A 79 6.42 0.30 -13.74
C SER A 79 7.57 1.11 -13.15
N LYS A 80 7.96 2.18 -13.85
CA LYS A 80 8.95 3.15 -13.36
C LYS A 80 8.51 3.93 -12.11
N HIS A 81 7.23 3.90 -11.78
CA HIS A 81 6.65 4.63 -10.66
C HIS A 81 6.69 3.84 -9.36
N PHE A 82 6.67 2.50 -9.43
CA PHE A 82 6.76 1.65 -8.25
C PHE A 82 8.21 1.33 -7.89
N ARG A 83 8.46 1.24 -6.60
CA ARG A 83 9.71 0.77 -6.02
C ARG A 83 9.45 -0.05 -4.77
N VAL A 84 9.95 -1.26 -4.73
CA VAL A 84 9.97 -2.06 -3.51
C VAL A 84 11.15 -1.62 -2.65
N ALA A 85 10.88 -1.27 -1.39
CA ALA A 85 11.89 -0.88 -0.42
C ALA A 85 12.02 -1.94 0.68
N ALA A 86 13.25 -2.41 0.88
CA ALA A 86 13.56 -3.42 1.89
C ALA A 86 13.61 -2.81 3.29
N PHE A 87 13.31 -3.63 4.31
CA PHE A 87 13.72 -3.35 5.67
C PHE A 87 15.22 -3.64 5.78
N ASP A 88 16.04 -2.70 5.36
CA ASP A 88 17.49 -2.76 5.33
C ASP A 88 18.13 -2.24 6.62
N GLU A 89 19.46 -2.11 6.65
CA GLU A 89 20.20 -1.60 7.80
C GLU A 89 19.75 -0.19 8.20
N ARG A 90 19.49 0.71 7.23
CA ARG A 90 19.04 2.08 7.50
C ARG A 90 17.67 2.08 8.16
N ALA A 91 16.75 1.26 7.62
CA ALA A 91 15.42 1.10 8.20
C ALA A 91 15.48 0.45 9.59
N ALA A 92 16.40 -0.48 9.82
CA ALA A 92 16.59 -1.09 11.14
C ALA A 92 17.12 -0.10 12.18
N ILE A 93 18.02 0.81 11.80
CA ILE A 93 18.51 1.89 12.68
C ILE A 93 17.37 2.85 13.03
N GLU A 94 16.60 3.29 12.03
CA GLU A 94 15.44 4.17 12.22
C GLU A 94 14.37 3.53 13.10
N PHE A 95 14.07 2.26 12.88
CA PHE A 95 13.18 1.47 13.70
C PHE A 95 13.64 1.45 15.17
N ALA A 96 14.92 1.15 15.42
CA ALA A 96 15.48 1.08 16.77
C ALA A 96 15.41 2.44 17.47
N ALA A 97 15.76 3.53 16.77
CA ALA A 97 15.68 4.89 17.30
C ALA A 97 14.24 5.25 17.71
N SER A 98 13.26 4.99 16.84
CA SER A 98 11.85 5.24 17.12
C SER A 98 11.33 4.42 18.32
N GLN A 99 11.77 3.16 18.47
CA GLN A 99 11.40 2.32 19.62
C GLN A 99 11.96 2.89 20.94
N VAL A 100 13.22 3.33 20.95
CA VAL A 100 13.85 3.92 22.12
C VAL A 100 13.15 5.23 22.49
N GLU A 101 12.86 6.10 21.53
CA GLU A 101 12.16 7.37 21.75
C GLU A 101 10.77 7.14 22.39
N ARG A 102 9.96 6.22 21.83
CA ARG A 102 8.66 5.87 22.39
C ARG A 102 8.75 5.25 23.79
N ALA A 103 9.76 4.44 24.04
CA ALA A 103 9.98 3.87 25.38
C ALA A 103 10.30 4.97 26.40
N ASN A 104 11.16 5.93 26.04
CA ASN A 104 11.51 7.07 26.88
C ASN A 104 10.32 7.99 27.13
N ALA A 105 9.44 8.17 26.15
CA ALA A 105 8.21 8.94 26.28
C ALA A 105 7.09 8.21 27.05
N GLY A 106 7.33 7.00 27.53
CA GLY A 106 6.31 6.19 28.22
C GLY A 106 5.18 5.66 27.32
N LYS A 107 5.29 5.84 26.01
CA LYS A 107 4.32 5.43 25.00
C LYS A 107 4.53 3.97 24.62
N ARG A 108 4.14 3.02 25.47
CA ARG A 108 4.16 1.60 25.11
C ARG A 108 2.94 1.27 24.25
N SER A 109 3.13 0.45 23.21
CA SER A 109 2.03 -0.07 22.40
C SER A 109 1.07 -0.89 23.27
N ALA A 110 -0.10 -0.34 23.58
CA ALA A 110 -1.18 -1.06 24.24
C ALA A 110 -2.09 -1.66 23.16
N GLY A 111 -2.24 -2.98 23.15
CA GLY A 111 -3.35 -3.65 22.45
C GLY A 111 -3.08 -4.35 21.13
N ALA A 112 -2.00 -4.11 20.42
CA ALA A 112 -1.65 -4.90 19.23
C ALA A 112 -0.88 -6.18 19.62
N THR A 113 -1.07 -7.29 18.89
CA THR A 113 -0.17 -8.43 19.04
C THR A 113 1.26 -7.98 18.69
N ARG A 114 2.27 -8.42 19.47
CA ARG A 114 3.68 -8.02 19.27
C ARG A 114 4.18 -8.20 17.84
N SER A 115 3.64 -9.17 17.11
CA SER A 115 4.03 -9.45 15.73
C SER A 115 3.47 -8.41 14.76
N LYS A 116 2.19 -8.07 14.87
CA LYS A 116 1.56 -7.06 14.00
C LYS A 116 2.22 -5.69 14.19
N SER A 117 2.37 -5.24 15.43
CA SER A 117 3.01 -3.97 15.74
C SER A 117 4.43 -3.85 15.18
N LYS A 118 5.17 -4.97 15.07
CA LYS A 118 6.52 -4.95 14.47
C LYS A 118 6.50 -4.69 12.97
N PHE A 119 5.54 -5.25 12.22
CA PHE A 119 5.43 -5.00 10.78
C PHE A 119 5.03 -3.54 10.50
N ASP A 120 4.07 -3.01 11.27
CA ASP A 120 3.66 -1.61 11.15
C ASP A 120 4.82 -0.65 11.44
N ASP A 121 5.57 -0.91 12.51
CA ASP A 121 6.78 -0.15 12.85
C ASP A 121 7.86 -0.22 11.74
N GLN A 122 8.02 -1.38 11.08
CA GLN A 122 8.93 -1.53 9.95
C GLN A 122 8.47 -0.72 8.73
N ILE A 123 7.17 -0.70 8.44
CA ILE A 123 6.61 0.11 7.35
C ILE A 123 6.89 1.59 7.59
N VAL A 124 6.65 2.08 8.81
CA VAL A 124 6.91 3.48 9.19
C VAL A 124 8.40 3.82 9.12
N ALA A 125 9.28 2.92 9.57
CA ALA A 125 10.73 3.11 9.47
C ALA A 125 11.22 3.17 8.02
N ILE A 126 10.71 2.29 7.15
CA ILE A 126 10.98 2.33 5.71
C ILE A 126 10.50 3.65 5.11
N ALA A 127 9.28 4.11 5.46
CA ALA A 127 8.76 5.38 4.99
C ALA A 127 9.69 6.55 5.36
N ALA A 128 10.23 6.54 6.57
CA ALA A 128 11.16 7.58 7.03
C ALA A 128 12.46 7.60 6.24
N VAL A 129 13.13 6.46 6.08
CA VAL A 129 14.43 6.40 5.37
C VAL A 129 14.28 6.63 3.86
N GLU A 130 13.10 6.38 3.32
CA GLU A 130 12.77 6.68 1.93
C GLU A 130 12.42 8.15 1.70
N GLY A 131 12.26 8.94 2.76
CA GLY A 131 11.87 10.35 2.68
C GLY A 131 10.42 10.52 2.18
N ALA A 132 9.52 9.60 2.58
CA ALA A 132 8.12 9.69 2.23
C ALA A 132 7.47 10.93 2.84
N THR A 133 6.54 11.52 2.12
CA THR A 133 5.70 12.62 2.61
C THR A 133 4.32 12.13 3.05
N ARG A 134 3.90 10.97 2.49
CA ARG A 134 2.56 10.42 2.72
C ARG A 134 2.61 8.90 2.81
N ILE A 135 1.77 8.33 3.67
CA ILE A 135 1.50 6.89 3.77
C ILE A 135 0.03 6.65 3.47
N LEU A 136 -0.27 5.76 2.54
CA LEU A 136 -1.62 5.27 2.25
C LEU A 136 -1.85 3.99 3.05
N SER A 137 -2.72 4.05 4.04
CA SER A 137 -3.09 2.91 4.90
C SER A 137 -4.45 3.12 5.55
N ASP A 138 -5.27 2.08 5.59
CA ASP A 138 -6.51 2.03 6.39
C ASP A 138 -6.24 1.57 7.83
N ASP A 139 -4.98 1.25 8.18
CA ASP A 139 -4.60 0.79 9.51
C ASP A 139 -4.37 1.98 10.47
N LYS A 140 -5.19 2.03 11.53
CA LYS A 140 -5.07 3.04 12.58
C LYS A 140 -3.74 2.96 13.35
N ASP A 141 -3.10 1.78 13.38
CA ASP A 141 -1.81 1.61 14.04
C ASP A 141 -0.71 2.32 13.25
N ILE A 142 -0.73 2.27 11.91
CA ILE A 142 0.17 3.05 11.05
C ILE A 142 -0.01 4.55 11.31
N SER A 143 -1.26 5.04 11.37
CA SER A 143 -1.53 6.46 11.65
C SER A 143 -0.96 6.89 13.01
N ARG A 144 -1.17 6.07 14.05
CA ARG A 144 -0.63 6.33 15.40
C ARG A 144 0.90 6.30 15.43
N LEU A 145 1.53 5.32 14.77
CA LEU A 145 2.98 5.15 14.74
C LEU A 145 3.68 6.23 13.93
N SER A 146 2.98 6.85 12.98
CA SER A 146 3.48 7.97 12.19
C SER A 146 3.72 9.24 13.01
N GLU A 147 3.04 9.39 14.16
CA GLU A 147 3.22 10.50 15.12
C GLU A 147 3.22 11.92 14.48
N GLY A 148 2.47 12.10 13.39
CA GLY A 148 2.43 13.36 12.63
C GLY A 148 3.65 13.62 11.73
N ARG A 149 4.58 12.66 11.61
CA ARG A 149 5.74 12.75 10.71
C ARG A 149 5.35 12.64 9.24
N PHE A 150 4.25 11.98 8.96
CA PHE A 150 3.70 11.74 7.61
C PHE A 150 2.23 12.12 7.57
N GLU A 151 1.77 12.54 6.40
CA GLU A 151 0.34 12.53 6.10
C GLU A 151 -0.09 11.06 5.95
N VAL A 152 -1.01 10.58 6.80
CA VAL A 152 -1.59 9.24 6.67
C VAL A 152 -3.03 9.38 6.21
N SER A 153 -3.38 8.66 5.13
CA SER A 153 -4.73 8.67 4.59
C SER A 153 -5.14 7.27 4.19
N GLY A 154 -6.40 6.93 4.44
CA GLY A 154 -7.03 5.70 4.03
C GLY A 154 -7.76 5.82 2.70
N VAL A 155 -8.35 4.73 2.24
CA VAL A 155 -9.16 4.71 1.01
C VAL A 155 -10.38 5.63 1.14
N ILE A 156 -10.91 5.79 2.35
CA ILE A 156 -12.05 6.67 2.63
C ILE A 156 -11.76 8.15 2.32
N ASP A 157 -10.51 8.57 2.52
CA ASP A 157 -10.08 9.96 2.30
C ASP A 157 -9.87 10.29 0.82
N LEU A 158 -9.91 9.28 -0.05
CA LEU A 158 -9.72 9.45 -1.48
C LEU A 158 -11.02 9.89 -2.16
N PRO A 159 -10.94 10.79 -3.16
CA PRO A 159 -12.11 11.24 -3.88
C PRO A 159 -12.75 10.10 -4.66
N ILE A 160 -14.07 10.16 -4.81
CA ILE A 160 -14.79 9.29 -5.74
C ILE A 160 -14.44 9.78 -7.16
N PRO A 161 -13.98 8.88 -8.07
CA PRO A 161 -13.72 9.26 -9.45
C PRO A 161 -15.03 9.75 -10.11
N SER A 162 -14.98 10.86 -10.83
CA SER A 162 -16.10 11.25 -11.69
C SER A 162 -16.22 10.26 -12.85
N ASP A 163 -17.46 10.01 -13.33
CA ASP A 163 -17.74 9.04 -14.41
C ASP A 163 -16.88 9.24 -15.69
N ASN A 164 -16.35 10.44 -15.90
CA ASN A 164 -15.47 10.78 -17.02
C ASN A 164 -13.98 10.41 -16.81
N ALA A 165 -13.58 9.97 -15.61
CA ALA A 165 -12.18 9.65 -15.30
C ALA A 165 -11.81 8.18 -15.64
N GLN A 166 -12.76 7.36 -16.08
CA GLN A 166 -12.57 5.93 -16.34
C GLN A 166 -11.84 5.60 -17.65
N SER A 167 -11.47 6.58 -18.47
CA SER A 167 -11.05 6.33 -19.87
C SER A 167 -9.54 6.21 -20.11
N SER A 168 -8.67 6.04 -19.12
CA SER A 168 -7.22 6.07 -19.39
C SER A 168 -6.28 5.09 -18.69
N LEU A 169 -6.76 3.99 -18.15
CA LEU A 169 -5.87 2.95 -17.62
C LEU A 169 -6.29 1.56 -18.11
N ASP A 170 -6.03 1.27 -19.37
CA ASP A 170 -5.96 -0.09 -19.88
C ASP A 170 -4.65 -0.71 -19.35
N PHE A 171 -4.72 -1.39 -18.21
CA PHE A 171 -3.77 -2.41 -17.86
C PHE A 171 -4.13 -3.65 -18.69
N GLU A 172 -3.72 -3.68 -19.96
CA GLU A 172 -3.77 -4.92 -20.72
C GLU A 172 -2.83 -5.94 -20.07
N VAL A 173 -3.43 -6.83 -19.29
CA VAL A 173 -2.81 -8.10 -18.95
C VAL A 173 -2.84 -8.91 -20.23
N SER A 174 -1.76 -8.88 -21.01
CA SER A 174 -1.57 -9.80 -22.13
C SER A 174 -1.70 -11.22 -21.60
N ARG A 175 -2.81 -11.89 -21.90
CA ARG A 175 -2.93 -13.32 -21.68
C ARG A 175 -1.90 -13.97 -22.59
N PRO A 176 -1.07 -14.91 -22.11
CA PRO A 176 -0.25 -15.71 -22.99
C PRO A 176 -1.19 -16.49 -23.92
N ASP A 177 -0.92 -16.40 -25.21
CA ASP A 177 -1.62 -17.16 -26.25
C ASP A 177 -1.62 -18.65 -25.86
N SER A 178 -2.80 -19.24 -25.84
CA SER A 178 -2.97 -20.68 -25.72
C SER A 178 -2.28 -21.34 -26.93
N PRO A 179 -1.49 -22.40 -26.74
CA PRO A 179 -0.92 -23.11 -27.86
C PRO A 179 -2.05 -23.66 -28.74
N GLU A 180 -1.99 -23.32 -30.05
CA GLU A 180 -2.85 -23.93 -31.04
C GLU A 180 -2.63 -25.45 -31.02
N ASP A 181 -3.70 -26.20 -30.83
CA ASP A 181 -3.71 -27.65 -31.04
C ASP A 181 -3.49 -27.93 -32.53
N ASP A 182 -2.26 -28.28 -32.93
CA ASP A 182 -1.98 -28.91 -34.17
C ASP A 182 -2.58 -30.31 -34.16
N GLN A 183 -3.74 -30.45 -34.77
CA GLN A 183 -4.30 -31.72 -35.20
C GLN A 183 -3.82 -31.97 -36.62
N ASP A 184 -2.92 -32.95 -36.76
CA ASP A 184 -2.78 -33.82 -37.94
C ASP A 184 -2.37 -35.24 -37.47
#